data_c9de62cb820ee6b5366cfbc2b3de380a
#
_entry.id   c9de62cb820ee6b5366cfbc2b3de380a
#
_cell.length_a   1.000
_cell.length_b   1.000
_cell.length_c   1.000
_cell.angle_alpha   90.00
_cell.angle_beta   90.00
_cell.angle_gamma   90.00
#
_symmetry.space_group_name_H-M   'P 1'
#
loop_
_entity.id
_entity.type
_entity.pdbx_description
1 polymer ?
#
loop_
_entity_poly.entity_id
_entity_poly.type
_entity_poly.pdbx_seq_one_letter_code
_entity_poly.pdbx_strand_id
1 'polypeptide(L)'
;WLEADLCVVLGGPVGVGDTESYPYLKTELDLVRMRLESRQPLLGVCLGAQMMAHALGSRVYPGKAKEIGWGTVSLTVDGRLSPLRYLEGVPVLHWHGDTFDVPSGARLLASTEVTPHQAFCVGKHALALQFHVEADVSRMEEWLTGHACELMQSGTDICGLRAASVRNGSLLAGRAALCMNEWMEGAGL
;
A
#
# COMPACT_ATOMS: atom_id res chain seq x y z
N TRP A 1 -4.45 9.85 -17.41
CA TRP A 1 -4.83 8.70 -16.57
C TRP A 1 -5.46 7.56 -17.37
N LEU A 2 -6.48 7.81 -18.21
CA LEU A 2 -7.18 6.75 -18.97
C LEU A 2 -6.42 6.25 -20.19
N GLU A 3 -5.40 6.96 -20.66
CA GLU A 3 -4.56 6.57 -21.80
C GLU A 3 -3.30 5.79 -21.37
N ALA A 4 -2.97 5.83 -20.09
CA ALA A 4 -1.81 5.09 -19.56
C ALA A 4 -2.13 3.60 -19.44
N ASP A 5 -1.20 2.72 -19.80
CA ASP A 5 -1.36 1.27 -19.62
C ASP A 5 -1.49 0.91 -18.14
N LEU A 6 -0.69 1.52 -17.28
CA LEU A 6 -0.72 1.36 -15.83
C LEU A 6 -0.77 2.71 -15.14
N CYS A 7 -1.61 2.84 -14.09
CA CYS A 7 -1.52 3.91 -13.11
C CYS A 7 -1.06 3.35 -11.77
N VAL A 8 -0.15 4.08 -11.12
CA VAL A 8 0.33 3.78 -9.77
C VAL A 8 0.08 5.01 -8.90
N VAL A 9 -0.68 4.83 -7.81
CA VAL A 9 -0.92 5.85 -6.79
C VAL A 9 -0.14 5.47 -5.55
N LEU A 10 0.87 6.26 -5.23
CA LEU A 10 1.78 6.00 -4.12
C LEU A 10 1.25 6.57 -2.80
N GLY A 11 2.03 6.34 -1.74
CA GLY A 11 1.81 6.91 -0.43
C GLY A 11 2.03 8.42 -0.37
N GLY A 12 1.52 9.03 0.69
CA GLY A 12 1.70 10.46 0.95
C GLY A 12 1.39 10.80 2.41
N PRO A 13 1.86 11.96 2.88
CA PRO A 13 1.72 12.38 4.29
C PRO A 13 0.37 13.07 4.58
N VAL A 14 -0.65 12.78 3.78
CA VAL A 14 -2.01 13.34 3.91
C VAL A 14 -3.04 12.22 4.01
N GLY A 15 -4.18 12.49 4.61
CA GLY A 15 -5.31 11.56 4.67
C GLY A 15 -6.24 11.71 3.47
N VAL A 16 -6.95 10.65 3.10
CA VAL A 16 -7.97 10.68 2.03
C VAL A 16 -9.05 11.74 2.30
N GLY A 17 -9.35 12.00 3.59
CA GLY A 17 -10.35 12.97 4.01
C GLY A 17 -9.89 14.44 3.98
N ASP A 18 -8.60 14.71 3.79
CA ASP A 18 -8.02 16.06 3.89
C ASP A 18 -8.32 16.96 2.68
N THR A 19 -9.43 16.71 2.00
CA THR A 19 -9.81 17.37 0.73
C THR A 19 -10.10 18.86 0.85
N GLU A 20 -10.33 19.38 2.06
CA GLU A 20 -10.46 20.83 2.28
C GLU A 20 -9.10 21.50 2.30
N SER A 21 -8.13 20.89 2.98
CA SER A 21 -6.75 21.39 3.08
C SER A 21 -5.96 21.14 1.80
N TYR A 22 -6.25 20.04 1.11
CA TYR A 22 -5.58 19.60 -0.12
C TYR A 22 -6.60 19.34 -1.23
N PRO A 23 -7.13 20.39 -1.90
CA PRO A 23 -8.23 20.27 -2.86
C PRO A 23 -7.94 19.35 -4.06
N TYR A 24 -6.67 19.15 -4.43
CA TYR A 24 -6.27 18.26 -5.51
C TYR A 24 -6.67 16.79 -5.25
N LEU A 25 -6.80 16.39 -3.98
CA LEU A 25 -7.24 15.03 -3.61
C LEU A 25 -8.62 14.69 -4.18
N LYS A 26 -9.53 15.67 -4.32
CA LYS A 26 -10.84 15.45 -4.95
C LYS A 26 -10.68 14.99 -6.40
N THR A 27 -9.83 15.68 -7.16
CA THR A 27 -9.55 15.33 -8.55
C THR A 27 -8.88 13.96 -8.65
N GLU A 28 -7.92 13.65 -7.77
CA GLU A 28 -7.27 12.34 -7.75
C GLU A 28 -8.25 11.22 -7.40
N LEU A 29 -9.15 11.42 -6.42
CA LEU A 29 -10.19 10.46 -6.07
C LEU A 29 -11.14 10.18 -7.25
N ASP A 30 -11.52 11.22 -8.00
CA ASP A 30 -12.35 11.05 -9.20
C ASP A 30 -11.61 10.29 -10.30
N LEU A 31 -10.31 10.56 -10.50
CA LEU A 31 -9.47 9.83 -11.46
C LEU A 31 -9.30 8.36 -11.06
N VAL A 32 -9.08 8.08 -9.78
CA VAL A 32 -9.01 6.72 -9.23
C VAL A 32 -10.32 5.98 -9.47
N ARG A 33 -11.48 6.63 -9.19
CA ARG A 33 -12.81 6.05 -9.45
C ARG A 33 -12.99 5.71 -10.91
N MET A 34 -12.74 6.66 -11.81
CA MET A 34 -12.85 6.45 -13.27
C MET A 34 -11.97 5.29 -13.75
N ARG A 35 -10.76 5.18 -13.22
CA ARG A 35 -9.82 4.11 -13.57
C ARG A 35 -10.34 2.74 -13.13
N LEU A 36 -10.89 2.64 -11.90
CA LEU A 36 -11.50 1.43 -11.36
C LEU A 36 -12.74 1.01 -12.17
N GLU A 37 -13.62 1.96 -12.50
CA GLU A 37 -14.83 1.73 -13.30
C GLU A 37 -14.49 1.25 -14.72
N SER A 38 -13.45 1.79 -15.34
CA SER A 38 -12.97 1.38 -16.64
C SER A 38 -12.20 0.06 -16.65
N ARG A 39 -11.96 -0.55 -15.47
CA ARG A 39 -11.22 -1.80 -15.27
C ARG A 39 -9.81 -1.78 -15.87
N GLN A 40 -9.18 -0.63 -15.87
CA GLN A 40 -7.80 -0.48 -16.32
C GLN A 40 -6.81 -0.74 -15.17
N PRO A 41 -5.58 -1.20 -15.48
CA PRO A 41 -4.59 -1.57 -14.45
C PRO A 41 -4.29 -0.41 -13.50
N LEU A 42 -4.49 -0.64 -12.19
CA LEU A 42 -4.29 0.33 -11.12
C LEU A 42 -3.62 -0.33 -9.92
N LEU A 43 -2.48 0.21 -9.50
CA LEU A 43 -1.82 -0.13 -8.24
C LEU A 43 -1.97 1.03 -7.26
N GLY A 44 -2.49 0.76 -6.07
CA GLY A 44 -2.50 1.72 -4.96
C GLY A 44 -1.59 1.24 -3.83
N VAL A 45 -0.71 2.13 -3.35
CA VAL A 45 0.18 1.86 -2.22
C VAL A 45 -0.08 2.87 -1.11
N CYS A 46 -0.27 2.40 0.12
CA CYS A 46 -0.51 3.20 1.31
C CYS A 46 -1.70 4.15 1.11
N LEU A 47 -1.49 5.47 0.99
CA LEU A 47 -2.56 6.42 0.65
C LEU A 47 -3.30 6.02 -0.63
N GLY A 48 -2.58 5.53 -1.64
CA GLY A 48 -3.20 5.07 -2.88
C GLY A 48 -4.16 3.90 -2.67
N ALA A 49 -3.86 2.96 -1.78
CA ALA A 49 -4.77 1.87 -1.41
C ALA A 49 -6.01 2.39 -0.68
N GLN A 50 -5.84 3.37 0.20
CA GLN A 50 -6.92 4.05 0.92
C GLN A 50 -7.82 4.83 -0.05
N MET A 51 -7.23 5.52 -1.03
CA MET A 51 -7.98 6.23 -2.09
C MET A 51 -8.80 5.24 -2.94
N MET A 52 -8.26 4.08 -3.29
CA MET A 52 -9.00 3.03 -3.99
C MET A 52 -10.16 2.51 -3.14
N ALA A 53 -9.95 2.23 -1.86
CA ALA A 53 -11.01 1.80 -0.95
C ALA A 53 -12.12 2.86 -0.85
N HIS A 54 -11.75 4.13 -0.67
CA HIS A 54 -12.67 5.26 -0.60
C HIS A 54 -13.47 5.44 -1.91
N ALA A 55 -12.79 5.38 -3.06
CA ALA A 55 -13.42 5.50 -4.38
C ALA A 55 -14.45 4.38 -4.65
N LEU A 56 -14.26 3.21 -4.04
CA LEU A 56 -15.18 2.07 -4.06
C LEU A 56 -16.26 2.13 -2.96
N GLY A 57 -16.37 3.23 -2.23
CA GLY A 57 -17.39 3.48 -1.22
C GLY A 57 -17.11 2.91 0.17
N SER A 58 -15.87 2.45 0.43
CA SER A 58 -15.47 1.97 1.75
C SER A 58 -14.96 3.10 2.63
N ARG A 59 -15.07 2.89 3.94
CA ARG A 59 -14.54 3.83 4.92
C ARG A 59 -13.03 3.73 5.00
N VAL A 60 -12.39 4.88 5.17
CA VAL A 60 -11.00 5.02 5.60
C VAL A 60 -11.01 5.70 6.97
N TYR A 61 -10.24 5.20 7.92
CA TYR A 61 -10.29 5.64 9.31
C TYR A 61 -8.96 5.35 10.02
N PRO A 62 -8.67 6.06 11.12
CA PRO A 62 -7.49 5.77 11.94
C PRO A 62 -7.49 4.32 12.44
N GLY A 63 -6.37 3.62 12.26
CA GLY A 63 -6.17 2.28 12.78
C GLY A 63 -6.07 2.27 14.33
N LYS A 64 -6.06 1.08 14.91
CA LYS A 64 -5.91 0.91 16.38
C LYS A 64 -4.56 1.42 16.88
N ALA A 65 -3.53 1.31 16.04
CA ALA A 65 -2.18 1.82 16.27
C ALA A 65 -1.52 2.10 14.92
N LYS A 66 -0.48 2.93 14.94
CA LYS A 66 0.39 3.08 13.78
C LYS A 66 1.24 1.82 13.59
N GLU A 67 1.42 1.40 12.36
CA GLU A 67 2.40 0.40 11.98
C GLU A 67 3.53 1.10 11.21
N ILE A 68 4.68 1.24 11.87
CA ILE A 68 5.91 1.81 11.29
C ILE A 68 7.04 0.84 11.56
N GLY A 69 7.60 0.27 10.50
CA GLY A 69 8.72 -0.67 10.61
C GLY A 69 8.60 -1.86 9.66
N TRP A 70 9.53 -2.78 9.81
CA TRP A 70 9.60 -4.00 9.01
C TRP A 70 8.87 -5.15 9.71
N GLY A 71 7.91 -5.73 9.03
CA GLY A 71 7.13 -6.86 9.52
C GLY A 71 6.56 -7.70 8.39
N THR A 72 6.16 -8.93 8.69
CA THR A 72 5.51 -9.80 7.72
C THR A 72 4.01 -9.59 7.72
N VAL A 73 3.36 -9.83 6.59
CA VAL A 73 1.91 -9.92 6.49
C VAL A 73 1.46 -11.39 6.49
N SER A 74 0.28 -11.64 7.04
CA SER A 74 -0.41 -12.92 6.98
C SER A 74 -1.29 -12.96 5.74
N LEU A 75 -0.97 -13.83 4.79
CA LEU A 75 -1.77 -13.98 3.57
C LEU A 75 -3.06 -14.76 3.84
N THR A 76 -4.16 -14.30 3.27
CA THR A 76 -5.41 -15.08 3.19
C THR A 76 -5.28 -16.23 2.19
N VAL A 77 -6.31 -17.07 2.05
CA VAL A 77 -6.35 -18.07 0.98
C VAL A 77 -6.25 -17.39 -0.40
N ASP A 78 -7.00 -16.32 -0.62
CA ASP A 78 -6.92 -15.55 -1.87
C ASP A 78 -5.55 -14.90 -2.06
N GLY A 79 -4.91 -14.45 -0.98
CA GLY A 79 -3.56 -13.90 -1.01
C GLY A 79 -2.52 -14.92 -1.50
N ARG A 80 -2.59 -16.17 -1.00
CA ARG A 80 -1.71 -17.27 -1.44
C ARG A 80 -1.96 -17.70 -2.87
N LEU A 81 -3.18 -17.54 -3.38
CA LEU A 81 -3.54 -17.81 -4.78
C LEU A 81 -3.27 -16.62 -5.72
N SER A 82 -2.81 -15.48 -5.18
CA SER A 82 -2.46 -14.28 -5.91
C SER A 82 -0.95 -14.11 -6.05
N PRO A 83 -0.47 -13.14 -6.83
CA PRO A 83 0.95 -12.78 -6.89
C PRO A 83 1.56 -12.42 -5.53
N LEU A 84 0.76 -12.03 -4.53
CA LEU A 84 1.24 -11.76 -3.18
C LEU A 84 1.90 -12.98 -2.51
N ARG A 85 1.71 -14.20 -3.01
CA ARG A 85 2.40 -15.39 -2.49
C ARG A 85 3.93 -15.26 -2.47
N TYR A 86 4.50 -14.44 -3.36
CA TYR A 86 5.94 -14.15 -3.34
C TYR A 86 6.39 -13.37 -2.10
N LEU A 87 5.45 -12.74 -1.40
CA LEU A 87 5.69 -11.98 -0.17
C LEU A 87 5.42 -12.80 1.10
N GLU A 88 5.01 -14.08 0.99
CA GLU A 88 4.78 -14.93 2.16
C GLU A 88 6.07 -15.10 2.97
N GLY A 89 6.03 -14.70 4.25
CA GLY A 89 7.20 -14.72 5.14
C GLY A 89 8.27 -13.68 4.84
N VAL A 90 8.05 -12.79 3.88
CA VAL A 90 8.97 -11.70 3.54
C VAL A 90 8.62 -10.45 4.35
N PRO A 91 9.57 -9.87 5.10
CA PRO A 91 9.32 -8.59 5.76
C PRO A 91 9.08 -7.48 4.72
N VAL A 92 7.96 -6.77 4.86
CA VAL A 92 7.61 -5.57 4.09
C VAL A 92 7.73 -4.34 4.97
N LEU A 93 7.81 -3.16 4.39
CA LEU A 93 7.86 -1.91 5.14
C LEU A 93 6.43 -1.41 5.40
N HIS A 94 6.03 -1.36 6.66
CA HIS A 94 4.82 -0.68 7.09
C HIS A 94 5.14 0.77 7.43
N TRP A 95 4.27 1.69 7.00
CA TRP A 95 4.37 3.10 7.37
C TRP A 95 2.99 3.76 7.20
N HIS A 96 2.09 3.47 8.13
CA HIS A 96 0.74 4.00 8.08
C HIS A 96 0.10 4.09 9.47
N GLY A 97 -0.85 5.00 9.60
CA GLY A 97 -1.69 5.14 10.79
C GLY A 97 -3.16 4.88 10.51
N ASP A 98 -3.58 5.16 9.27
CA ASP A 98 -4.95 4.89 8.81
C ASP A 98 -5.07 3.50 8.19
N THR A 99 -6.30 3.01 8.16
CA THR A 99 -6.70 1.77 7.52
C THR A 99 -8.05 1.96 6.81
N PHE A 100 -8.54 0.92 6.17
CA PHE A 100 -9.79 0.94 5.41
C PHE A 100 -10.61 -0.33 5.63
N ASP A 101 -11.91 -0.23 5.36
CA ASP A 101 -12.75 -1.43 5.20
C ASP A 101 -12.53 -2.00 3.79
N VAL A 102 -12.56 -3.34 3.67
CA VAL A 102 -12.45 -4.00 2.35
C VAL A 102 -13.69 -3.66 1.52
N PRO A 103 -13.53 -3.12 0.30
CA PRO A 103 -14.66 -2.77 -0.55
C PRO A 103 -15.53 -3.99 -0.92
N SER A 104 -16.84 -3.74 -1.08
CA SER A 104 -17.76 -4.76 -1.56
C SER A 104 -17.31 -5.30 -2.93
N GLY A 105 -17.25 -6.62 -3.08
CA GLY A 105 -16.76 -7.28 -4.30
C GLY A 105 -15.24 -7.34 -4.43
N ALA A 106 -14.47 -6.71 -3.54
CA ALA A 106 -13.03 -6.91 -3.47
C ALA A 106 -12.67 -8.16 -2.66
N ARG A 107 -11.49 -8.70 -2.90
CA ARG A 107 -10.94 -9.84 -2.15
C ARG A 107 -9.83 -9.36 -1.24
N LEU A 108 -9.95 -9.66 0.06
CA LEU A 108 -8.87 -9.43 1.02
C LEU A 108 -7.72 -10.40 0.75
N LEU A 109 -6.50 -9.87 0.66
CA LEU A 109 -5.31 -10.67 0.35
C LEU A 109 -4.36 -10.83 1.53
N ALA A 110 -4.26 -9.83 2.41
CA ALA A 110 -3.30 -9.81 3.51
C ALA A 110 -3.83 -9.07 4.73
N SER A 111 -3.31 -9.44 5.90
CA SER A 111 -3.59 -8.82 7.20
C SER A 111 -2.34 -8.82 8.08
N THR A 112 -2.37 -8.01 9.16
CA THR A 112 -1.50 -8.16 10.33
C THR A 112 -2.36 -8.28 11.59
N GLU A 113 -1.75 -8.56 12.74
CA GLU A 113 -2.47 -8.56 14.02
C GLU A 113 -2.99 -7.17 14.40
N VAL A 114 -2.27 -6.12 13.99
CA VAL A 114 -2.62 -4.72 14.25
C VAL A 114 -3.68 -4.23 13.28
N THR A 115 -3.49 -4.51 11.98
CA THR A 115 -4.33 -4.02 10.89
C THR A 115 -4.89 -5.20 10.09
N PRO A 116 -6.19 -5.49 10.22
CA PRO A 116 -6.82 -6.65 9.56
C PRO A 116 -6.90 -6.53 8.03
N HIS A 117 -6.72 -5.34 7.47
CA HIS A 117 -6.86 -5.08 6.04
C HIS A 117 -5.57 -4.46 5.49
N GLN A 118 -4.63 -5.31 5.07
CA GLN A 118 -3.31 -4.89 4.57
C GLN A 118 -3.21 -4.90 3.03
N ALA A 119 -4.05 -5.69 2.36
CA ALA A 119 -4.09 -5.68 0.91
C ALA A 119 -5.42 -6.22 0.41
N PHE A 120 -5.91 -5.67 -0.70
CA PHE A 120 -7.06 -6.21 -1.43
C PHE A 120 -6.86 -6.11 -2.95
N CYS A 121 -7.67 -6.85 -3.71
CA CYS A 121 -7.74 -6.70 -5.16
C CYS A 121 -9.19 -6.62 -5.64
N VAL A 122 -9.37 -5.96 -6.80
CA VAL A 122 -10.62 -5.95 -7.57
C VAL A 122 -10.34 -6.56 -8.94
N GLY A 123 -10.92 -7.71 -9.20
CA GLY A 123 -10.58 -8.47 -10.41
C GLY A 123 -9.08 -8.81 -10.48
N LYS A 124 -8.51 -8.68 -11.67
CA LYS A 124 -7.07 -8.80 -11.91
C LYS A 124 -6.40 -7.44 -12.14
N HIS A 125 -7.20 -6.41 -12.42
CA HIS A 125 -6.73 -5.10 -12.87
C HIS A 125 -6.37 -4.15 -11.73
N ALA A 126 -6.88 -4.34 -10.53
CA ALA A 126 -6.65 -3.41 -9.44
C ALA A 126 -6.07 -4.13 -8.21
N LEU A 127 -4.92 -3.65 -7.73
CA LEU A 127 -4.22 -4.14 -6.55
C LEU A 127 -3.96 -2.99 -5.58
N ALA A 128 -4.33 -3.18 -4.33
CA ALA A 128 -4.16 -2.21 -3.25
C ALA A 128 -3.32 -2.81 -2.13
N LEU A 129 -2.25 -2.12 -1.76
CA LEU A 129 -1.30 -2.52 -0.72
C LEU A 129 -1.21 -1.41 0.33
N GLN A 130 -1.52 -1.69 1.60
CA GLN A 130 -1.33 -0.72 2.68
C GLN A 130 0.14 -0.56 3.07
N PHE A 131 0.93 -1.60 2.87
CA PHE A 131 2.37 -1.64 3.09
C PHE A 131 3.14 -1.28 1.80
N HIS A 132 4.43 -1.00 1.97
CA HIS A 132 5.31 -0.53 0.92
C HIS A 132 6.19 -1.67 0.39
N VAL A 133 6.00 -2.04 -0.86
CA VAL A 133 6.85 -2.99 -1.60
C VAL A 133 7.86 -2.29 -2.51
N GLU A 134 7.61 -1.01 -2.76
CA GLU A 134 8.39 -0.13 -3.63
C GLU A 134 9.54 0.58 -2.90
N ALA A 135 9.65 0.37 -1.57
CA ALA A 135 10.62 1.08 -0.74
C ALA A 135 12.06 0.84 -1.19
N ASP A 136 12.69 1.88 -1.71
CA ASP A 136 14.13 1.88 -1.99
C ASP A 136 14.90 2.16 -0.70
N VAL A 137 15.50 1.12 -0.15
CA VAL A 137 16.26 1.23 1.10
C VAL A 137 17.53 2.08 0.99
N SER A 138 18.04 2.32 -0.21
CA SER A 138 19.16 3.25 -0.43
C SER A 138 18.76 4.70 -0.14
N ARG A 139 17.45 4.99 -0.21
CA ARG A 139 16.85 6.30 0.08
C ARG A 139 16.17 6.37 1.45
N MET A 140 16.42 5.39 2.33
CA MET A 140 15.76 5.33 3.64
C MET A 140 16.01 6.59 4.50
N GLU A 141 17.18 7.22 4.38
CA GLU A 141 17.47 8.47 5.13
C GLU A 141 16.56 9.63 4.73
N GLU A 142 16.05 9.66 3.49
CA GLU A 142 15.06 10.65 3.05
C GLU A 142 13.73 10.42 3.77
N TRP A 143 13.30 9.16 3.92
CA TRP A 143 12.09 8.80 4.66
C TRP A 143 12.23 9.15 6.14
N LEU A 144 13.35 8.76 6.76
CA LEU A 144 13.60 9.02 8.17
C LEU A 144 13.64 10.53 8.47
N THR A 145 14.23 11.33 7.58
CA THR A 145 14.30 12.79 7.75
C THR A 145 12.97 13.46 7.42
N GLY A 146 12.32 13.07 6.34
CA GLY A 146 11.05 13.64 5.90
C GLY A 146 9.91 13.41 6.89
N HIS A 147 9.95 12.31 7.66
CA HIS A 147 8.93 11.94 8.64
C HIS A 147 9.43 12.02 10.10
N ALA A 148 10.47 12.82 10.35
CA ALA A 148 11.11 12.89 11.67
C ALA A 148 10.12 13.22 12.81
N CYS A 149 9.16 14.13 12.59
CA CYS A 149 8.14 14.47 13.57
C CYS A 149 7.22 13.27 13.89
N GLU A 150 6.80 12.54 12.87
CA GLU A 150 5.95 11.36 13.04
C GLU A 150 6.67 10.23 13.78
N LEU A 151 7.93 9.95 13.41
CA LEU A 151 8.77 8.95 14.07
C LEU A 151 9.00 9.27 15.54
N MET A 152 9.24 10.53 15.86
CA MET A 152 9.38 10.99 17.24
C MET A 152 8.08 10.82 18.04
N GLN A 153 6.93 11.19 17.45
CA GLN A 153 5.63 11.07 18.10
C GLN A 153 5.20 9.61 18.33
N SER A 154 5.55 8.73 17.40
CA SER A 154 5.25 7.30 17.50
C SER A 154 6.22 6.54 18.42
N GLY A 155 7.33 7.17 18.85
CA GLY A 155 8.37 6.51 19.64
C GLY A 155 9.14 5.44 18.85
N THR A 156 9.17 5.53 17.52
CA THR A 156 9.83 4.56 16.66
C THR A 156 11.34 4.55 16.86
N ASP A 157 11.93 3.36 17.03
CA ASP A 157 13.37 3.18 17.05
C ASP A 157 13.97 3.38 15.65
N ILE A 158 14.44 4.60 15.39
CA ILE A 158 15.02 4.99 14.09
C ILE A 158 16.29 4.17 13.78
N CYS A 159 17.11 3.86 14.78
CA CYS A 159 18.31 3.06 14.58
C CYS A 159 17.95 1.61 14.20
N GLY A 160 16.98 1.03 14.90
CA GLY A 160 16.45 -0.29 14.59
C GLY A 160 15.79 -0.34 13.21
N LEU A 161 15.02 0.67 12.85
CA LEU A 161 14.37 0.78 11.53
C LEU A 161 15.40 0.84 10.39
N ARG A 162 16.45 1.66 10.54
CA ARG A 162 17.56 1.75 9.58
C ARG A 162 18.28 0.41 9.43
N ALA A 163 18.63 -0.23 10.54
CA ALA A 163 19.30 -1.53 10.53
C ALA A 163 18.42 -2.62 9.89
N ALA A 164 17.10 -2.62 10.15
CA ALA A 164 16.16 -3.55 9.54
C ALA A 164 16.03 -3.30 8.02
N SER A 165 16.08 -2.05 7.57
CA SER A 165 16.06 -1.69 6.15
C SER A 165 17.25 -2.28 5.39
N VAL A 166 18.44 -2.18 5.95
CA VAL A 166 19.65 -2.79 5.37
C VAL A 166 19.51 -4.32 5.29
N ARG A 167 18.94 -4.96 6.32
CA ARG A 167 18.79 -6.43 6.34
C ARG A 167 17.74 -6.94 5.35
N ASN A 168 16.62 -6.23 5.19
CA ASN A 168 15.44 -6.75 4.51
C ASN A 168 15.29 -6.21 3.08
N GLY A 169 15.89 -5.07 2.75
CA GLY A 169 15.60 -4.34 1.51
C GLY A 169 15.87 -5.14 0.24
N SER A 170 17.02 -5.82 0.15
CA SER A 170 17.35 -6.62 -1.04
C SER A 170 16.41 -7.82 -1.21
N LEU A 171 16.00 -8.48 -0.13
CA LEU A 171 15.04 -9.57 -0.17
C LEU A 171 13.69 -9.05 -0.64
N LEU A 172 13.20 -7.95 -0.04
CA LEU A 172 11.93 -7.35 -0.43
C LEU A 172 11.94 -6.96 -1.91
N ALA A 173 12.97 -6.23 -2.37
CA ALA A 173 13.07 -5.79 -3.76
C ALA A 173 12.97 -6.96 -4.76
N GLY A 174 13.70 -8.05 -4.52
CA GLY A 174 13.64 -9.23 -5.38
C GLY A 174 12.27 -9.92 -5.38
N ARG A 175 11.63 -10.02 -4.22
CA ARG A 175 10.31 -10.65 -4.08
C ARG A 175 9.18 -9.76 -4.62
N ALA A 176 9.27 -8.46 -4.37
CA ALA A 176 8.36 -7.47 -4.92
C ALA A 176 8.39 -7.45 -6.45
N ALA A 177 9.58 -7.53 -7.06
CA ALA A 177 9.69 -7.62 -8.51
C ALA A 177 8.95 -8.84 -9.09
N LEU A 178 9.09 -10.02 -8.49
CA LEU A 178 8.34 -11.21 -8.90
C LEU A 178 6.82 -11.03 -8.74
N CYS A 179 6.41 -10.46 -7.62
CA CYS A 179 5.01 -10.18 -7.33
C CYS A 179 4.40 -9.21 -8.35
N MET A 180 5.10 -8.10 -8.61
CA MET A 180 4.61 -7.07 -9.53
C MET A 180 4.61 -7.54 -10.98
N ASN A 181 5.64 -8.25 -11.44
CA ASN A 181 5.69 -8.78 -12.80
C ASN A 181 4.51 -9.71 -13.07
N GLU A 182 4.26 -10.69 -12.18
CA GLU A 182 3.11 -11.59 -12.36
C GLU A 182 1.76 -10.87 -12.27
N TRP A 183 1.64 -9.87 -11.38
CA TRP A 183 0.42 -9.08 -11.32
C TRP A 183 0.19 -8.29 -12.62
N MET A 184 1.22 -7.64 -13.15
CA MET A 184 1.15 -6.89 -14.41
C MET A 184 0.76 -7.80 -15.58
N GLU A 185 1.41 -8.97 -15.72
CA GLU A 185 1.03 -9.97 -16.72
C GLU A 185 -0.45 -10.39 -16.57
N GLY A 186 -0.89 -10.63 -15.33
CA GLY A 186 -2.28 -10.96 -15.03
C GLY A 186 -3.28 -9.84 -15.32
N ALA A 187 -2.84 -8.59 -15.27
CA ALA A 187 -3.60 -7.39 -15.61
C ALA A 187 -3.60 -7.07 -17.13
N GLY A 188 -2.79 -7.78 -17.93
CA GLY A 188 -2.71 -7.62 -19.39
C GLY A 188 -1.66 -6.62 -19.85
N LEU A 189 -0.62 -6.39 -19.05
CA LEU A 189 0.52 -5.50 -19.34
C LEU A 189 1.72 -6.29 -19.85
#